data_1b33467e2ad996e7aeb896b3d1f96df5
#
_entry.id   1b33467e2ad996e7aeb896b3d1f96df5
#
_cell.length_a   1.000
_cell.length_b   1.000
_cell.length_c   1.000
_cell.angle_alpha   90.00
_cell.angle_beta   90.00
_cell.angle_gamma   90.00
#
_symmetry.space_group_name_H-M   'P 1'
#
loop_
_entity.id
_entity.type
_entity.pdbx_description
1 polymer ?
#
loop_
_entity_poly.entity_id
_entity_poly.type
_entity_poly.pdbx_seq_one_letter_code
_entity_poly.pdbx_strand_id
1 'polypeptide(L)'
;ILRAGQDPAYNFTPTFAGFTPETSLKNDVAEARRLLAEAGFPEGKGLRRLEFLYNTSEAHKQIAEAVQQMWRTNLGVDISLRNEEWKVYLDSQVNLNFDLSRSAWIGDYPNPETFLDLFVSGGGNNNTGYANPVYDRLLAEALATSDTSARTALHQKMENLLVSDVPIIPLYFYKRVFLINPRVKNWVPNIIDNRAWQNIDLTTADTASR
;
A
#
# COMPACT_ATOMS: atom_id res chain seq x y z
N ILE A 1 -7.76 -9.36 -12.37
CA ILE A 1 -7.09 -8.11 -12.75
C ILE A 1 -5.60 -8.25 -12.54
N LEU A 2 -5.16 -8.44 -11.31
CA LEU A 2 -3.76 -8.69 -10.98
C LEU A 2 -3.46 -10.19 -11.20
N ARG A 3 -2.50 -10.54 -12.06
CA ARG A 3 -2.24 -11.93 -12.46
C ARG A 3 -0.82 -12.41 -12.11
N ALA A 4 -0.10 -11.67 -11.27
CA ALA A 4 1.27 -11.98 -10.88
C ALA A 4 1.40 -12.52 -9.45
N GLY A 5 0.31 -13.10 -8.90
CA GLY A 5 0.31 -13.72 -7.58
C GLY A 5 0.37 -12.72 -6.42
N GLN A 6 -0.15 -11.50 -6.61
CA GLN A 6 -0.29 -10.52 -5.53
C GLN A 6 -1.20 -11.04 -4.42
N ASP A 7 -0.82 -10.82 -3.16
CA ASP A 7 -1.65 -11.11 -2.01
C ASP A 7 -2.56 -9.91 -1.71
N PRO A 8 -3.87 -10.15 -1.42
CA PRO A 8 -4.73 -9.10 -0.91
C PRO A 8 -4.15 -8.48 0.37
N ALA A 9 -4.26 -7.16 0.50
CA ALA A 9 -3.89 -6.46 1.72
C ALA A 9 -5.14 -6.04 2.49
N TYR A 10 -5.14 -6.32 3.79
CA TYR A 10 -6.19 -5.91 4.73
C TYR A 10 -5.64 -5.03 5.86
N ASN A 11 -4.37 -4.77 5.83
CA ASN A 11 -3.58 -3.92 6.69
C ASN A 11 -2.52 -3.22 5.84
N PHE A 12 -1.88 -2.18 6.38
CA PHE A 12 -0.93 -1.41 5.59
C PHE A 12 0.47 -2.03 5.57
N THR A 13 1.01 -2.32 6.75
CA THR A 13 2.36 -2.87 6.86
C THR A 13 2.37 -4.36 6.49
N PRO A 14 3.19 -4.81 5.54
CA PRO A 14 3.31 -6.24 5.23
C PRO A 14 3.97 -7.01 6.39
N THR A 15 3.74 -8.32 6.42
CA THR A 15 4.45 -9.20 7.35
C THR A 15 5.90 -9.37 6.93
N PHE A 16 6.85 -8.91 7.75
CA PHE A 16 8.28 -9.10 7.52
C PHE A 16 9.12 -8.74 8.75
N ALA A 17 10.38 -9.13 8.77
CA ALA A 17 11.35 -8.77 9.81
C ALA A 17 10.87 -9.00 11.25
N GLY A 18 10.08 -10.06 11.47
CA GLY A 18 9.51 -10.39 12.79
C GLY A 18 8.27 -9.59 13.19
N PHE A 19 7.78 -8.70 12.34
CA PHE A 19 6.53 -7.97 12.53
C PHE A 19 5.40 -8.63 11.73
N THR A 20 4.27 -8.84 12.37
CA THR A 20 3.01 -9.26 11.74
C THR A 20 1.89 -8.42 12.32
N PRO A 21 1.17 -7.61 11.52
CA PRO A 21 0.02 -6.85 12.01
C PRO A 21 -1.04 -7.74 12.65
N GLU A 22 -1.55 -7.36 13.82
CA GLU A 22 -2.56 -8.10 14.57
C GLU A 22 -3.98 -7.72 14.18
N THR A 23 -4.16 -6.52 13.62
CA THR A 23 -5.45 -6.01 13.16
C THR A 23 -5.52 -5.93 11.64
N SER A 24 -6.73 -6.04 11.12
CA SER A 24 -6.97 -5.98 9.67
C SER A 24 -8.37 -5.47 9.37
N LEU A 25 -8.51 -4.79 8.25
CA LEU A 25 -9.80 -4.48 7.64
C LEU A 25 -10.47 -5.78 7.16
N LYS A 26 -11.79 -5.75 7.07
CA LYS A 26 -12.56 -6.89 6.56
C LYS A 26 -13.13 -6.54 5.18
N ASN A 27 -13.07 -7.51 4.26
CA ASN A 27 -13.79 -7.40 3.00
C ASN A 27 -15.23 -7.87 3.21
N ASP A 28 -16.07 -6.99 3.78
CA ASP A 28 -17.45 -7.25 4.12
C ASP A 28 -18.35 -6.19 3.49
N VAL A 29 -19.06 -6.58 2.40
CA VAL A 29 -19.95 -5.67 1.67
C VAL A 29 -21.17 -5.28 2.51
N ALA A 30 -21.67 -6.18 3.37
CA ALA A 30 -22.83 -5.89 4.20
C ALA A 30 -22.47 -4.84 5.26
N GLU A 31 -21.31 -4.98 5.90
CA GLU A 31 -20.78 -4.01 6.84
C GLU A 31 -20.47 -2.66 6.16
N ALA A 32 -19.88 -2.69 4.97
CA ALA A 32 -19.62 -1.46 4.21
C ALA A 32 -20.92 -0.70 3.88
N ARG A 33 -21.98 -1.40 3.51
CA ARG A 33 -23.32 -0.79 3.28
C ARG A 33 -23.91 -0.21 4.57
N ARG A 34 -23.75 -0.91 5.69
CA ARG A 34 -24.21 -0.44 7.00
C ARG A 34 -23.52 0.86 7.39
N LEU A 35 -22.19 0.89 7.31
CA LEU A 35 -21.37 2.07 7.62
C LEU A 35 -21.69 3.25 6.69
N LEU A 36 -21.89 3.01 5.39
CA LEU A 36 -22.26 4.03 4.43
C LEU A 36 -23.62 4.64 4.76
N ALA A 37 -24.59 3.81 5.20
CA ALA A 37 -25.89 4.27 5.62
C ALA A 37 -25.83 5.08 6.93
N GLU A 38 -25.02 4.67 7.89
CA GLU A 38 -24.76 5.42 9.15
C GLU A 38 -24.08 6.78 8.88
N ALA A 39 -23.24 6.84 7.85
CA ALA A 39 -22.65 8.09 7.39
C ALA A 39 -23.65 9.03 6.65
N GLY A 40 -24.91 8.59 6.50
CA GLY A 40 -25.97 9.39 5.87
C GLY A 40 -26.14 9.14 4.36
N PHE A 41 -25.47 8.15 3.79
CA PHE A 41 -25.51 7.87 2.35
C PHE A 41 -25.98 6.44 2.04
N PRO A 42 -27.21 6.04 2.46
CA PRO A 42 -27.70 4.68 2.20
C PRO A 42 -27.71 4.41 0.69
N GLU A 43 -27.12 3.29 0.28
CA GLU A 43 -26.95 2.92 -1.14
C GLU A 43 -26.25 4.00 -1.99
N GLY A 44 -25.36 4.79 -1.38
CA GLY A 44 -24.67 5.90 -2.04
C GLY A 44 -25.53 7.13 -2.32
N LYS A 45 -26.82 7.12 -1.94
CA LYS A 45 -27.75 8.23 -2.21
C LYS A 45 -27.32 9.50 -1.49
N GLY A 46 -27.19 10.60 -2.24
CA GLY A 46 -26.77 11.90 -1.70
C GLY A 46 -25.27 12.09 -1.60
N LEU A 47 -24.47 11.04 -1.75
CA LEU A 47 -23.02 11.17 -1.83
C LEU A 47 -22.66 11.84 -3.16
N ARG A 48 -21.84 12.91 -3.09
CA ARG A 48 -21.32 13.49 -4.31
C ARG A 48 -20.46 12.50 -5.07
N ARG A 49 -20.33 12.67 -6.36
CA ARG A 49 -19.37 11.91 -7.15
C ARG A 49 -17.95 12.18 -6.66
N LEU A 50 -17.22 11.15 -6.27
CA LEU A 50 -15.83 11.23 -5.87
C LEU A 50 -14.91 11.11 -7.08
N GLU A 51 -13.73 11.69 -6.98
CA GLU A 51 -12.71 11.57 -8.00
C GLU A 51 -11.59 10.64 -7.55
N PHE A 52 -11.22 9.68 -8.39
CA PHE A 52 -10.11 8.76 -8.15
C PHE A 52 -8.95 9.05 -9.11
N LEU A 53 -7.90 9.64 -8.55
CA LEU A 53 -6.66 9.95 -9.23
C LEU A 53 -5.75 8.72 -9.35
N TYR A 54 -5.17 8.52 -10.53
CA TYR A 54 -4.11 7.55 -10.77
C TYR A 54 -3.12 8.05 -11.83
N ASN A 55 -1.84 7.65 -11.71
CA ASN A 55 -0.84 7.97 -12.71
C ASN A 55 -0.94 7.05 -13.93
N THR A 56 -0.53 7.57 -15.10
CA THR A 56 -0.60 6.85 -16.38
C THR A 56 0.12 5.51 -16.34
N SER A 57 -0.65 4.44 -16.43
CA SER A 57 -0.22 3.05 -16.51
C SER A 57 -1.44 2.17 -16.83
N GLU A 58 -1.31 1.23 -17.74
CA GLU A 58 -2.41 0.30 -18.05
C GLU A 58 -2.85 -0.53 -16.84
N ALA A 59 -1.90 -0.97 -16.00
CA ALA A 59 -2.23 -1.71 -14.78
C ALA A 59 -2.99 -0.85 -13.77
N HIS A 60 -2.61 0.43 -13.62
CA HIS A 60 -3.30 1.34 -12.71
C HIS A 60 -4.69 1.72 -13.19
N LYS A 61 -4.85 1.88 -14.50
CA LYS A 61 -6.17 2.07 -15.14
C LYS A 61 -7.10 0.90 -14.85
N GLN A 62 -6.63 -0.33 -15.08
CA GLN A 62 -7.43 -1.54 -14.80
C GLN A 62 -7.84 -1.65 -13.33
N ILE A 63 -6.96 -1.28 -12.39
CA ILE A 63 -7.28 -1.23 -10.96
C ILE A 63 -8.36 -0.18 -10.70
N ALA A 64 -8.20 1.04 -11.21
CA ALA A 64 -9.14 2.13 -11.03
C ALA A 64 -10.54 1.79 -11.57
N GLU A 65 -10.60 1.22 -12.78
CA GLU A 65 -11.86 0.74 -13.40
C GLU A 65 -12.53 -0.37 -12.57
N ALA A 66 -11.72 -1.28 -12.01
CA ALA A 66 -12.25 -2.33 -11.15
C ALA A 66 -12.84 -1.79 -9.83
N VAL A 67 -12.13 -0.88 -9.16
CA VAL A 67 -12.63 -0.22 -7.94
C VAL A 67 -13.91 0.55 -8.24
N GLN A 68 -13.92 1.34 -9.32
CA GLN A 68 -15.12 2.06 -9.78
C GLN A 68 -16.33 1.12 -9.95
N GLN A 69 -16.12 0.00 -10.65
CA GLN A 69 -17.18 -0.97 -10.89
C GLN A 69 -17.64 -1.66 -9.60
N MET A 70 -16.70 -2.04 -8.73
CA MET A 70 -17.01 -2.68 -7.44
C MET A 70 -17.81 -1.75 -6.53
N TRP A 71 -17.44 -0.48 -6.43
CA TRP A 71 -18.15 0.48 -5.59
C TRP A 71 -19.53 0.83 -6.14
N ARG A 72 -19.64 0.98 -7.45
CA ARG A 72 -20.96 1.19 -8.10
C ARG A 72 -21.89 0.01 -7.86
N THR A 73 -21.40 -1.21 -8.07
CA THR A 73 -22.23 -2.43 -7.94
C THR A 73 -22.59 -2.75 -6.50
N ASN A 74 -21.63 -2.62 -5.59
CA ASN A 74 -21.81 -3.08 -4.22
C ASN A 74 -22.36 -2.01 -3.28
N LEU A 75 -22.02 -0.74 -3.52
CA LEU A 75 -22.31 0.37 -2.59
C LEU A 75 -23.21 1.45 -3.21
N GLY A 76 -23.44 1.43 -4.53
CA GLY A 76 -24.13 2.51 -5.22
C GLY A 76 -23.31 3.81 -5.30
N VAL A 77 -22.00 3.73 -4.97
CA VAL A 77 -21.12 4.90 -4.99
C VAL A 77 -20.54 5.09 -6.39
N ASP A 78 -20.70 6.31 -6.94
CA ASP A 78 -20.16 6.67 -8.25
C ASP A 78 -18.84 7.43 -8.08
N ILE A 79 -17.80 6.96 -8.77
CA ILE A 79 -16.48 7.61 -8.81
C ILE A 79 -16.11 7.93 -10.25
N SER A 80 -15.50 9.10 -10.46
CA SER A 80 -14.87 9.49 -11.73
C SER A 80 -13.38 9.11 -11.68
N LEU A 81 -12.82 8.76 -12.83
CA LEU A 81 -11.40 8.39 -12.95
C LEU A 81 -10.64 9.57 -13.54
N ARG A 82 -9.57 10.00 -12.87
CA ARG A 82 -8.65 11.04 -13.35
C ARG A 82 -7.27 10.44 -13.56
N ASN A 83 -6.82 10.45 -14.81
CA ASN A 83 -5.48 10.03 -15.21
C ASN A 83 -4.56 11.22 -15.34
N GLU A 84 -3.38 11.15 -14.75
CA GLU A 84 -2.35 12.16 -14.89
C GLU A 84 -0.99 11.56 -15.26
N GLU A 85 -0.18 12.33 -15.98
CA GLU A 85 1.22 12.02 -16.20
C GLU A 85 1.96 12.08 -14.85
N TRP A 86 3.07 11.34 -14.74
CA TRP A 86 3.74 11.07 -13.47
C TRP A 86 4.08 12.34 -12.66
N LYS A 87 4.62 13.38 -13.30
CA LYS A 87 5.00 14.61 -12.57
C LYS A 87 3.78 15.38 -12.08
N VAL A 88 2.74 15.49 -12.91
CA VAL A 88 1.48 16.14 -12.54
C VAL A 88 0.78 15.38 -11.43
N TYR A 89 0.77 14.05 -11.52
CA TYR A 89 0.23 13.17 -10.49
C TYR A 89 0.94 13.36 -9.13
N LEU A 90 2.27 13.46 -9.11
CA LEU A 90 3.02 13.71 -7.87
C LEU A 90 2.68 15.09 -7.27
N ASP A 91 2.57 16.11 -8.11
CA ASP A 91 2.16 17.45 -7.67
C ASP A 91 0.74 17.44 -7.09
N SER A 92 -0.19 16.75 -7.75
CA SER A 92 -1.55 16.58 -7.27
C SER A 92 -1.60 15.84 -5.92
N GLN A 93 -0.73 14.84 -5.70
CA GLN A 93 -0.64 14.12 -4.42
C GLN A 93 -0.10 14.99 -3.30
N VAL A 94 1.01 15.71 -3.54
CA VAL A 94 1.62 16.60 -2.54
C VAL A 94 0.67 17.73 -2.13
N ASN A 95 -0.11 18.25 -3.07
CA ASN A 95 -1.08 19.31 -2.81
C ASN A 95 -2.46 18.78 -2.37
N LEU A 96 -2.63 17.47 -2.15
CA LEU A 96 -3.89 16.83 -1.78
C LEU A 96 -5.05 17.17 -2.74
N ASN A 97 -4.75 17.33 -4.02
CA ASN A 97 -5.73 17.69 -5.04
C ASN A 97 -6.40 16.43 -5.61
N PHE A 98 -7.13 15.70 -4.77
CA PHE A 98 -7.90 14.50 -5.13
C PHE A 98 -8.89 14.16 -4.00
N ASP A 99 -9.90 13.35 -4.30
CA ASP A 99 -10.73 12.72 -3.26
C ASP A 99 -10.13 11.36 -2.85
N LEU A 100 -9.73 10.58 -3.83
CA LEU A 100 -9.05 9.30 -3.69
C LEU A 100 -7.84 9.30 -4.61
N SER A 101 -6.72 8.79 -4.16
CA SER A 101 -5.53 8.63 -5.00
C SER A 101 -4.98 7.21 -4.90
N ARG A 102 -4.71 6.60 -6.06
CA ARG A 102 -3.97 5.34 -6.10
C ARG A 102 -2.53 5.62 -5.73
N SER A 103 -2.00 4.97 -4.72
CA SER A 103 -0.59 5.07 -4.35
C SER A 103 0.01 3.71 -4.03
N ALA A 104 1.30 3.67 -3.80
CA ALA A 104 2.03 2.50 -3.33
C ALA A 104 3.32 2.94 -2.65
N TRP A 105 3.81 2.12 -1.74
CA TRP A 105 5.10 2.29 -1.11
C TRP A 105 5.94 1.01 -1.20
N ILE A 106 7.22 1.17 -1.45
CA ILE A 106 8.22 0.10 -1.37
C ILE A 106 9.14 0.49 -0.22
N GLY A 107 9.27 -0.39 0.78
CA GLY A 107 10.09 -0.08 1.95
C GLY A 107 11.56 0.16 1.59
N ASP A 108 12.17 1.16 2.20
CA ASP A 108 13.57 1.54 1.99
C ASP A 108 14.54 0.65 2.79
N TYR A 109 14.05 0.06 3.88
CA TYR A 109 14.83 -0.81 4.77
C TYR A 109 13.91 -1.86 5.44
N PRO A 110 14.47 -2.99 5.94
CA PRO A 110 13.66 -4.08 6.49
C PRO A 110 13.24 -3.82 7.95
N ASN A 111 12.42 -2.80 8.17
CA ASN A 111 11.79 -2.49 9.45
C ASN A 111 10.36 -1.94 9.20
N PRO A 112 9.35 -2.25 10.02
CA PRO A 112 7.99 -1.70 9.89
C PRO A 112 7.92 -0.17 9.83
N GLU A 113 8.83 0.52 10.46
CA GLU A 113 8.91 1.99 10.48
C GLU A 113 8.95 2.59 9.07
N THR A 114 9.58 1.91 8.08
CA THR A 114 9.62 2.39 6.69
C THR A 114 8.24 2.53 6.04
N PHE A 115 7.20 1.90 6.61
CA PHE A 115 5.80 2.03 6.23
C PHE A 115 5.06 2.97 7.19
N LEU A 116 5.33 2.86 8.48
CA LEU A 116 4.59 3.59 9.50
C LEU A 116 4.97 5.07 9.58
N ASP A 117 6.19 5.46 9.26
CA ASP A 117 6.63 6.87 9.25
C ASP A 117 5.98 7.71 8.14
N LEU A 118 5.37 7.07 7.14
CA LEU A 118 4.64 7.75 6.07
C LEU A 118 3.44 8.58 6.56
N PHE A 119 2.90 8.29 7.75
CA PHE A 119 1.66 8.90 8.25
C PHE A 119 1.88 9.91 9.36
N VAL A 120 3.13 10.26 9.65
CA VAL A 120 3.41 11.33 10.62
C VAL A 120 2.86 12.67 10.12
N SER A 121 2.28 13.43 11.04
CA SER A 121 1.68 14.73 10.72
C SER A 121 2.70 15.68 10.08
N GLY A 122 2.38 16.19 8.90
CA GLY A 122 3.26 17.08 8.14
C GLY A 122 4.52 16.43 7.56
N GLY A 123 4.63 15.10 7.60
CA GLY A 123 5.73 14.35 6.99
C GLY A 123 5.75 14.52 5.47
N GLY A 124 6.95 14.62 4.88
CA GLY A 124 7.12 14.87 3.44
C GLY A 124 6.56 13.76 2.53
N ASN A 125 6.39 12.55 3.08
CA ASN A 125 5.78 11.41 2.37
C ASN A 125 4.30 11.20 2.71
N ASN A 126 3.74 12.00 3.63
CA ASN A 126 2.34 11.93 4.01
C ASN A 126 1.46 12.66 3.00
N ASN A 127 1.11 11.97 1.93
CA ASN A 127 0.21 12.47 0.89
C ASN A 127 -1.27 12.14 1.15
N THR A 128 -1.65 11.89 2.42
CA THR A 128 -3.04 11.59 2.80
C THR A 128 -3.73 12.74 3.52
N GLY A 129 -2.96 13.71 4.02
CA GLY A 129 -3.46 14.74 4.91
C GLY A 129 -3.80 14.23 6.32
N TYR A 130 -3.48 12.97 6.64
CA TYR A 130 -3.68 12.41 7.96
C TYR A 130 -2.83 13.15 9.01
N ALA A 131 -3.45 13.49 10.11
CA ALA A 131 -2.77 14.14 11.24
C ALA A 131 -3.39 13.65 12.55
N ASN A 132 -2.61 12.87 13.30
CA ASN A 132 -3.05 12.31 14.57
C ASN A 132 -1.93 12.43 15.62
N PRO A 133 -2.07 13.34 16.62
CA PRO A 133 -1.03 13.54 17.63
C PRO A 133 -0.73 12.30 18.48
N VAL A 134 -1.66 11.33 18.57
CA VAL A 134 -1.39 10.04 19.23
C VAL A 134 -0.46 9.21 18.38
N TYR A 135 -0.69 9.18 17.08
CA TYR A 135 0.16 8.50 16.11
C TYR A 135 1.60 9.05 16.14
N ASP A 136 1.73 10.37 16.09
CA ASP A 136 3.03 11.05 16.10
C ASP A 136 3.83 10.74 17.38
N ARG A 137 3.16 10.71 18.55
CA ARG A 137 3.80 10.31 19.81
C ARG A 137 4.25 8.85 19.80
N LEU A 138 3.43 7.94 19.26
CA LEU A 138 3.79 6.53 19.18
C LEU A 138 5.01 6.32 18.28
N LEU A 139 5.12 7.04 17.16
CA LEU A 139 6.30 7.00 16.30
C LEU A 139 7.54 7.51 17.04
N ALA A 140 7.46 8.67 17.69
CA ALA A 140 8.57 9.24 18.45
C ALA A 140 9.03 8.30 19.57
N GLU A 141 8.11 7.64 20.26
CA GLU A 141 8.40 6.66 21.30
C GLU A 141 9.05 5.40 20.71
N ALA A 142 8.55 4.90 19.58
CA ALA A 142 9.14 3.74 18.89
C ALA A 142 10.59 4.00 18.46
N LEU A 143 10.87 5.18 17.90
CA LEU A 143 12.21 5.60 17.50
C LEU A 143 13.18 5.74 18.69
N ALA A 144 12.68 6.11 19.86
CA ALA A 144 13.47 6.23 21.09
C ALA A 144 13.63 4.90 21.85
N THR A 145 12.86 3.85 21.48
CA THR A 145 12.83 2.57 22.19
C THR A 145 13.86 1.60 21.61
N SER A 146 14.85 1.19 22.44
CA SER A 146 15.86 0.20 22.04
C SER A 146 15.38 -1.26 22.20
N ASP A 147 14.48 -1.53 23.13
CA ASP A 147 13.90 -2.87 23.31
C ASP A 147 13.00 -3.25 22.13
N THR A 148 13.35 -4.34 21.46
CA THR A 148 12.67 -4.77 20.23
C THR A 148 11.20 -5.15 20.47
N SER A 149 10.90 -5.80 21.62
CA SER A 149 9.53 -6.20 21.94
C SER A 149 8.64 -5.01 22.24
N ALA A 150 9.13 -4.07 23.04
CA ALA A 150 8.41 -2.82 23.34
C ALA A 150 8.19 -1.99 22.06
N ARG A 151 9.20 -1.88 21.20
CA ARG A 151 9.08 -1.19 19.91
C ARG A 151 8.07 -1.87 18.99
N THR A 152 8.07 -3.20 18.91
CA THR A 152 7.06 -3.95 18.14
C THR A 152 5.65 -3.66 18.65
N ALA A 153 5.45 -3.59 19.97
CA ALA A 153 4.14 -3.25 20.55
C ALA A 153 3.68 -1.82 20.18
N LEU A 154 4.61 -0.87 20.05
CA LEU A 154 4.30 0.48 19.56
C LEU A 154 3.91 0.46 18.07
N HIS A 155 4.61 -0.29 17.24
CA HIS A 155 4.24 -0.47 15.84
C HIS A 155 2.85 -1.11 15.69
N GLN A 156 2.46 -2.07 16.53
CA GLN A 156 1.10 -2.63 16.54
C GLN A 156 0.05 -1.56 16.86
N LYS A 157 0.31 -0.69 17.83
CA LYS A 157 -0.60 0.41 18.15
C LYS A 157 -0.75 1.39 16.99
N MET A 158 0.33 1.68 16.28
CA MET A 158 0.31 2.55 15.10
C MET A 158 -0.49 1.92 13.96
N GLU A 159 -0.25 0.64 13.65
CA GLU A 159 -1.03 -0.10 12.64
C GLU A 159 -2.52 -0.14 13.00
N ASN A 160 -2.86 -0.34 14.29
CA ASN A 160 -4.23 -0.33 14.77
C ASN A 160 -4.92 1.02 14.52
N LEU A 161 -4.21 2.14 14.70
CA LEU A 161 -4.74 3.46 14.37
C LEU A 161 -4.98 3.62 12.86
N LEU A 162 -4.05 3.15 12.01
CA LEU A 162 -4.25 3.20 10.55
C LEU A 162 -5.46 2.37 10.10
N VAL A 163 -5.66 1.20 10.70
CA VAL A 163 -6.83 0.35 10.42
C VAL A 163 -8.13 0.97 10.94
N SER A 164 -8.08 1.69 12.07
CA SER A 164 -9.24 2.37 12.66
C SER A 164 -9.61 3.66 11.93
N ASP A 165 -8.62 4.50 11.64
CA ASP A 165 -8.83 5.84 11.07
C ASP A 165 -8.94 5.82 9.53
N VAL A 166 -8.46 4.75 8.91
CA VAL A 166 -8.52 4.47 7.46
C VAL A 166 -8.03 5.66 6.60
N PRO A 167 -6.83 6.23 6.85
CA PRO A 167 -6.28 7.25 5.96
C PRO A 167 -5.91 6.68 4.59
N ILE A 168 -5.78 5.37 4.49
CA ILE A 168 -5.56 4.61 3.26
C ILE A 168 -6.48 3.39 3.20
N ILE A 169 -6.73 2.91 1.99
CA ILE A 169 -7.46 1.66 1.71
C ILE A 169 -6.47 0.66 1.12
N PRO A 170 -5.95 -0.30 1.91
CA PRO A 170 -5.06 -1.33 1.41
C PRO A 170 -5.76 -2.19 0.35
N LEU A 171 -5.11 -2.46 -0.76
CA LEU A 171 -5.65 -3.30 -1.82
C LEU A 171 -4.88 -4.60 -1.97
N TYR A 172 -3.56 -4.52 -2.10
CA TYR A 172 -2.70 -5.70 -2.25
C TYR A 172 -1.25 -5.35 -1.91
N PHE A 173 -0.49 -6.38 -1.54
CA PHE A 173 0.97 -6.28 -1.43
C PHE A 173 1.63 -6.53 -2.77
N TYR A 174 2.59 -5.68 -3.14
CA TYR A 174 3.37 -5.84 -4.36
C TYR A 174 4.17 -7.15 -4.33
N LYS A 175 4.18 -7.82 -5.47
CA LYS A 175 5.11 -8.92 -5.74
C LYS A 175 5.87 -8.65 -7.02
N ARG A 176 7.17 -8.90 -7.00
CA ARG A 176 7.98 -8.92 -8.19
C ARG A 176 8.13 -10.36 -8.70
N VAL A 177 7.89 -10.54 -9.98
CA VAL A 177 8.06 -11.81 -10.67
C VAL A 177 9.25 -11.68 -11.61
N PHE A 178 10.18 -12.63 -11.52
CA PHE A 178 11.37 -12.66 -12.34
C PHE A 178 11.41 -13.96 -13.16
N LEU A 179 11.72 -13.83 -14.43
CA LEU A 179 12.16 -14.95 -15.26
C LEU A 179 13.69 -14.94 -15.26
N ILE A 180 14.30 -15.92 -14.60
CA ILE A 180 15.74 -15.98 -14.40
C ILE A 180 16.28 -17.15 -15.21
N ASN A 181 17.25 -16.87 -16.09
CA ASN A 181 17.95 -17.93 -16.81
C ASN A 181 18.66 -18.86 -15.82
N PRO A 182 18.57 -20.20 -15.94
CA PRO A 182 19.21 -21.15 -15.01
C PRO A 182 20.73 -21.02 -14.88
N ARG A 183 21.37 -20.34 -15.83
CA ARG A 183 22.80 -20.01 -15.77
C ARG A 183 23.13 -18.88 -14.80
N VAL A 184 22.15 -18.07 -14.40
CA VAL A 184 22.33 -17.02 -13.38
C VAL A 184 22.42 -17.68 -12.00
N LYS A 185 23.53 -17.44 -11.31
CA LYS A 185 23.79 -17.96 -9.96
C LYS A 185 23.76 -16.80 -8.94
N ASN A 186 23.53 -17.13 -7.69
CA ASN A 186 23.51 -16.17 -6.57
C ASN A 186 22.42 -15.07 -6.71
N TRP A 187 21.38 -15.34 -7.48
CA TRP A 187 20.20 -14.48 -7.49
C TRP A 187 19.38 -14.71 -6.21
N VAL A 188 19.63 -13.89 -5.20
CA VAL A 188 18.96 -14.00 -3.90
C VAL A 188 17.84 -12.95 -3.83
N PRO A 189 16.56 -13.36 -3.77
CA PRO A 189 15.47 -12.43 -3.56
C PRO A 189 15.52 -11.87 -2.13
N ASN A 190 15.16 -10.59 -1.99
CA ASN A 190 14.98 -9.96 -0.68
C ASN A 190 13.82 -8.96 -0.72
N ILE A 191 13.33 -8.58 0.45
CA ILE A 191 12.09 -7.80 0.60
C ILE A 191 12.18 -6.39 0.04
N ILE A 192 13.37 -5.78 0.04
CA ILE A 192 13.59 -4.43 -0.50
C ILE A 192 14.00 -4.43 -1.97
N ASP A 193 14.03 -5.63 -2.60
CA ASP A 193 14.42 -5.83 -4.01
C ASP A 193 15.79 -5.23 -4.38
N ASN A 194 16.68 -5.10 -3.42
CA ASN A 194 18.04 -4.61 -3.62
C ASN A 194 19.02 -5.79 -3.66
N ARG A 195 19.80 -5.89 -4.74
CA ARG A 195 20.76 -6.99 -4.95
C ARG A 195 22.16 -6.44 -5.15
N ALA A 196 23.10 -7.09 -4.51
CA ALA A 196 24.51 -6.86 -4.73
C ALA A 196 24.92 -7.51 -6.07
N TRP A 197 24.83 -6.75 -7.15
CA TRP A 197 25.09 -7.24 -8.52
C TRP A 197 26.47 -7.88 -8.67
N GLN A 198 27.48 -7.43 -7.91
CA GLN A 198 28.82 -8.00 -7.89
C GLN A 198 28.86 -9.46 -7.41
N ASN A 199 27.81 -9.96 -6.77
CA ASN A 199 27.73 -11.34 -6.29
C ASN A 199 27.00 -12.26 -7.26
N ILE A 200 26.47 -11.72 -8.35
CA ILE A 200 25.71 -12.50 -9.37
C ILE A 200 26.69 -13.02 -10.40
N ASP A 201 26.68 -14.32 -10.59
CA ASP A 201 27.52 -15.02 -11.56
C ASP A 201 26.72 -15.62 -12.72
N LEU A 202 27.37 -15.81 -13.85
CA LEU A 202 26.87 -16.57 -14.99
C LEU A 202 27.73 -17.83 -15.17
N THR A 203 27.13 -19.01 -15.03
CA THR A 203 27.83 -20.22 -15.47
C THR A 203 28.00 -20.21 -16.98
N THR A 204 29.20 -20.59 -17.46
CA THR A 204 29.44 -20.86 -18.88
C THR A 204 28.43 -21.88 -19.38
N ALA A 205 27.96 -21.72 -20.61
CA ALA A 205 27.18 -22.77 -21.24
C ALA A 205 28.07 -24.01 -21.27
N ASP A 206 27.59 -25.13 -20.71
CA ASP A 206 28.23 -26.41 -20.99
C ASP A 206 28.26 -26.55 -22.53
N THR A 207 29.46 -26.57 -23.09
CA THR A 207 29.68 -27.05 -24.45
C THR A 207 29.49 -28.56 -24.40
N ALA A 208 28.31 -28.99 -23.99
CA ALA A 208 27.94 -30.39 -24.02
C ALA A 208 27.51 -30.75 -25.46
N SER A 209 28.43 -31.35 -26.12
CA SER A 209 28.29 -32.34 -27.24
C SER A 209 27.31 -31.97 -28.36
N ARG A 210 27.88 -31.60 -29.43
CA ARG A 210 27.33 -31.95 -30.76
C ARG A 210 27.33 -33.45 -30.96
#